data_cbe4c1446d0762d9abbedb604f8a0001
#
_entry.id   cbe4c1446d0762d9abbedb604f8a0001
#
_cell.length_a   1.000
_cell.length_b   1.000
_cell.length_c   1.000
_cell.angle_alpha   90.00
_cell.angle_beta   90.00
_cell.angle_gamma   90.00
#
_symmetry.space_group_name_H-M   'P 1'
#
loop_
_entity.id
_entity.type
_entity.pdbx_description
1 polymer ?
#
loop_
_entity_poly.entity_id
_entity_poly.type
_entity_poly.pdbx_seq_one_letter_code
_entity_poly.pdbx_strand_id
1 'polypeptide(L)'
;MMSGAAWLCNSCGSRSLVVRNTSLSTCRPLLGRWIQTPGRTSGIAAKTRRPTAVAGASSTMKPAPRARQEEEDKRLKEQIAEFYDESSGIWEEIWGDHLHHGFYEPATAKPSSSVSKLSVDHRSAQIRMIEEALRFAALSDDPMNRPKSIVDVGCGIGGSSRYLARKYEAQCQGITLSPVQAQRAQALAAAQGLADKVSFQVADALNQPFPDGQFDLVWSMESGEHMPDKTKFVNELARVAAPGGTIIIVTWCHRDLSPSEESLTPKEKKLLKKICDAYYLPEWCSTADYVNLLQSLSLQDIKAADWSENVAPFWPAVISSALTWKGFVSLLQSDLPIDDQDGRP
;
A
#
# COMPACT_ATOMS: atom_id res chain seq x y z
N MET A 1 11.16 2.40 22.98
CA MET A 1 9.82 2.08 22.43
C MET A 1 9.81 0.90 21.43
N MET A 2 10.97 0.47 20.90
CA MET A 2 11.04 -0.62 19.88
C MET A 2 10.76 -2.04 20.42
N SER A 3 10.96 -2.36 21.70
CA SER A 3 10.78 -3.72 22.21
C SER A 3 9.32 -4.19 22.32
N GLY A 4 8.36 -3.25 22.42
CA GLY A 4 6.94 -3.58 22.51
C GLY A 4 6.28 -3.88 21.15
N ALA A 5 6.74 -3.22 20.08
CA ALA A 5 6.18 -3.38 18.73
C ALA A 5 6.55 -4.73 18.09
N ALA A 6 7.78 -5.21 18.32
CA ALA A 6 8.24 -6.49 17.80
C ALA A 6 7.45 -7.70 18.34
N TRP A 7 6.99 -7.63 19.60
CA TRP A 7 6.16 -8.67 20.22
C TRP A 7 4.70 -8.66 19.72
N LEU A 8 4.23 -7.49 19.30
CA LEU A 8 2.85 -7.31 18.83
C LEU A 8 2.67 -7.82 17.39
N CYS A 9 3.71 -7.74 16.55
CA CYS A 9 3.64 -8.10 15.13
C CYS A 9 3.63 -9.63 14.88
N ASN A 10 4.16 -10.45 15.79
CA ASN A 10 4.14 -11.92 15.66
C ASN A 10 2.73 -12.55 15.70
N SER A 11 1.71 -11.79 16.05
CA SER A 11 0.32 -12.28 16.11
C SER A 11 -0.56 -11.78 14.94
N CYS A 12 -0.04 -10.90 14.08
CA CYS A 12 -0.75 -10.34 12.93
C CYS A 12 0.05 -10.67 11.67
N GLY A 13 -0.48 -11.56 10.84
CA GLY A 13 0.22 -12.05 9.67
C GLY A 13 0.10 -11.14 8.47
N SER A 14 1.19 -10.98 7.72
CA SER A 14 1.14 -10.50 6.33
C SER A 14 0.47 -11.55 5.46
N ARG A 15 -0.51 -11.14 4.68
CA ARG A 15 -1.24 -12.03 3.76
C ARG A 15 -1.12 -11.51 2.34
N SER A 16 -0.94 -12.40 1.41
CA SER A 16 -0.77 -12.07 0.01
C SER A 16 -1.99 -12.47 -0.79
N LEU A 17 -2.46 -11.53 -1.59
CA LEU A 17 -3.51 -11.71 -2.57
C LEU A 17 -2.93 -11.47 -3.96
N VAL A 18 -3.17 -12.39 -4.86
CA VAL A 18 -2.84 -12.24 -6.27
C VAL A 18 -4.08 -12.46 -7.09
N VAL A 19 -4.32 -11.55 -8.01
CA VAL A 19 -5.49 -11.59 -8.88
C VAL A 19 -5.04 -11.33 -10.31
N ARG A 20 -5.57 -12.10 -11.27
CA ARG A 20 -5.43 -11.80 -12.70
C ARG A 20 -6.70 -11.16 -13.22
N ASN A 21 -6.55 -10.05 -13.93
CA ASN A 21 -7.61 -9.47 -14.73
C ASN A 21 -7.62 -10.17 -16.10
N THR A 22 -8.37 -11.26 -16.23
CA THR A 22 -8.49 -12.01 -17.50
C THR A 22 -9.68 -11.57 -18.34
N SER A 23 -10.23 -10.37 -18.12
CA SER A 23 -11.33 -9.90 -18.93
C SER A 23 -10.91 -9.78 -20.41
N LEU A 24 -11.10 -10.86 -21.15
CA LEU A 24 -11.18 -10.83 -22.60
C LEU A 24 -12.40 -10.01 -22.98
N SER A 25 -12.12 -8.81 -23.52
CA SER A 25 -12.91 -8.10 -24.54
C SER A 25 -14.35 -8.58 -24.75
N THR A 26 -15.27 -7.75 -24.45
CA THR A 26 -16.44 -7.27 -25.20
C THR A 26 -17.53 -6.80 -24.25
N CYS A 27 -17.28 -5.82 -23.45
CA CYS A 27 -18.37 -4.93 -23.02
C CYS A 27 -18.42 -3.77 -24.00
N ARG A 28 -19.19 -3.95 -25.08
CA ARG A 28 -19.79 -2.81 -25.78
C ARG A 28 -20.63 -2.06 -24.75
N PRO A 29 -20.47 -0.75 -24.60
CA PRO A 29 -21.40 0.02 -23.79
C PRO A 29 -22.75 -0.06 -24.47
N LEU A 30 -23.72 -0.64 -23.79
CA LEU A 30 -25.14 -0.49 -24.12
C LEU A 30 -25.47 1.00 -23.89
N LEU A 31 -25.34 1.77 -24.95
CA LEU A 31 -25.92 3.10 -25.08
C LEU A 31 -27.43 2.95 -24.93
N GLY A 32 -27.93 3.12 -23.72
CA GLY A 32 -29.32 3.30 -23.42
C GLY A 32 -29.84 4.52 -24.15
N ARG A 33 -30.62 4.26 -25.19
CA ARG A 33 -31.38 5.25 -25.95
C ARG A 33 -32.31 5.98 -24.99
N TRP A 34 -31.98 7.20 -24.62
CA TRP A 34 -32.93 8.10 -23.97
C TRP A 34 -33.95 8.55 -24.98
N ILE A 35 -35.19 8.05 -24.86
CA ILE A 35 -36.35 8.53 -25.58
C ILE A 35 -36.73 9.86 -24.93
N GLN A 36 -36.54 10.95 -25.67
CA GLN A 36 -37.10 12.26 -25.33
C GLN A 36 -38.62 12.24 -25.63
N THR A 37 -39.41 12.42 -24.58
CA THR A 37 -40.81 12.82 -24.73
C THR A 37 -40.92 14.33 -24.49
N PRO A 38 -41.61 15.07 -25.37
CA PRO A 38 -41.83 16.51 -25.19
C PRO A 38 -42.97 16.75 -24.23
N GLY A 39 -42.73 17.38 -23.11
CA GLY A 39 -43.73 17.77 -22.11
C GLY A 39 -43.83 19.28 -21.99
N ARG A 40 -45.05 19.75 -22.25
CA ARG A 40 -45.59 21.10 -22.26
C ARG A 40 -45.14 22.02 -21.13
N THR A 41 -44.85 23.26 -21.55
CA THR A 41 -44.76 24.47 -20.71
C THR A 41 -46.12 24.87 -20.16
N SER A 42 -46.22 25.14 -18.87
CA SER A 42 -47.20 26.07 -18.29
C SER A 42 -46.54 26.87 -17.17
N GLY A 43 -46.38 28.17 -17.41
CA GLY A 43 -45.83 29.11 -16.47
C GLY A 43 -46.82 29.46 -15.35
N ILE A 44 -46.32 29.61 -14.13
CA ILE A 44 -46.98 30.36 -13.05
C ILE A 44 -45.93 31.26 -12.42
N ALA A 45 -46.15 32.56 -12.54
CA ALA A 45 -45.38 33.59 -11.88
C ALA A 45 -45.75 33.67 -10.39
N ALA A 46 -44.76 33.52 -9.50
CA ALA A 46 -44.94 33.81 -8.09
C ALA A 46 -44.03 34.95 -7.65
N LYS A 47 -44.65 36.00 -7.08
CA LYS A 47 -44.05 37.23 -6.58
C LYS A 47 -43.03 36.93 -5.45
N THR A 48 -41.85 37.48 -5.58
CA THR A 48 -40.82 37.55 -4.52
C THR A 48 -41.25 38.55 -3.43
N ARG A 49 -41.40 38.06 -2.21
CA ARG A 49 -41.33 38.90 -1.00
C ARG A 49 -39.92 38.76 -0.42
N ARG A 50 -39.22 39.89 -0.28
CA ARG A 50 -37.99 39.98 0.52
C ARG A 50 -38.32 39.70 1.99
N PRO A 51 -37.55 38.85 2.69
CA PRO A 51 -37.48 38.88 4.13
C PRO A 51 -36.37 39.83 4.59
N THR A 52 -36.72 40.65 5.54
CA THR A 52 -35.87 41.51 6.36
C THR A 52 -34.77 40.70 7.08
N ALA A 53 -33.56 41.25 7.10
CA ALA A 53 -32.43 40.71 7.85
C ALA A 53 -32.75 40.73 9.37
N VAL A 54 -32.69 39.55 9.97
CA VAL A 54 -32.58 39.37 11.43
C VAL A 54 -31.17 38.85 11.69
N ALA A 55 -30.37 39.69 12.35
CA ALA A 55 -29.10 39.30 12.91
C ALA A 55 -29.35 38.27 14.04
N GLY A 56 -28.91 37.06 13.87
CA GLY A 56 -29.08 35.99 14.83
C GLY A 56 -27.95 34.98 14.77
N ALA A 57 -27.13 34.98 15.81
CA ALA A 57 -26.32 33.90 16.38
C ALA A 57 -25.62 32.97 15.38
N SER A 58 -24.30 33.08 15.31
CA SER A 58 -23.40 32.07 14.78
C SER A 58 -23.61 30.72 15.50
N SER A 59 -24.54 29.93 15.02
CA SER A 59 -24.65 28.52 15.35
C SER A 59 -23.53 27.80 14.54
N THR A 60 -22.50 27.33 15.20
CA THR A 60 -21.54 26.39 14.67
C THR A 60 -22.27 25.10 14.31
N MET A 61 -22.81 25.02 13.11
CA MET A 61 -23.40 23.80 12.58
C MET A 61 -22.32 22.70 12.59
N LYS A 62 -22.55 21.61 13.34
CA LYS A 62 -21.74 20.40 13.23
C LYS A 62 -21.79 19.94 11.77
N PRO A 63 -20.63 19.66 11.13
CA PRO A 63 -20.61 19.22 9.75
C PRO A 63 -21.44 17.95 9.55
N ALA A 64 -22.02 17.80 8.36
CA ALA A 64 -22.77 16.59 7.99
C ALA A 64 -21.87 15.33 8.13
N PRO A 65 -22.43 14.15 8.41
CA PRO A 65 -21.64 12.93 8.66
C PRO A 65 -20.60 12.65 7.58
N ARG A 66 -20.93 12.88 6.29
CA ARG A 66 -20.03 12.71 5.16
C ARG A 66 -18.87 13.70 5.16
N ALA A 67 -19.12 14.97 5.44
CA ALA A 67 -18.06 15.99 5.51
C ALA A 67 -17.10 15.74 6.68
N ARG A 68 -17.58 15.14 7.77
CA ARG A 68 -16.74 14.73 8.89
C ARG A 68 -15.82 13.57 8.52
N GLN A 69 -16.33 12.57 7.80
CA GLN A 69 -15.55 11.45 7.33
C GLN A 69 -14.47 11.90 6.35
N GLU A 70 -14.80 12.79 5.40
CA GLU A 70 -13.84 13.35 4.45
C GLU A 70 -12.71 14.13 5.14
N GLU A 71 -13.02 14.85 6.22
CA GLU A 71 -12.02 15.56 7.04
C GLU A 71 -11.15 14.60 7.86
N GLU A 72 -11.73 13.54 8.42
CA GLU A 72 -11.00 12.49 9.15
C GLU A 72 -10.05 11.74 8.20
N ASP A 73 -10.50 11.37 7.01
CA ASP A 73 -9.69 10.70 5.99
C ASP A 73 -8.54 11.58 5.48
N LYS A 74 -8.81 12.88 5.30
CA LYS A 74 -7.77 13.86 4.94
C LYS A 74 -6.70 13.96 6.02
N ARG A 75 -7.12 14.13 7.26
CA ARG A 75 -6.21 14.19 8.41
C ARG A 75 -5.37 12.92 8.57
N LEU A 76 -5.97 11.75 8.36
CA LEU A 76 -5.26 10.48 8.39
C LEU A 76 -4.16 10.43 7.31
N LYS A 77 -4.46 10.86 6.08
CA LYS A 77 -3.48 10.92 4.99
C LYS A 77 -2.32 11.86 5.29
N GLU A 78 -2.61 13.01 5.87
CA GLU A 78 -1.58 13.98 6.31
C GLU A 78 -0.69 13.37 7.40
N GLN A 79 -1.26 12.70 8.39
CA GLN A 79 -0.50 12.02 9.45
C GLN A 79 0.36 10.86 8.91
N ILE A 80 -0.14 10.08 7.96
CA ILE A 80 0.62 9.02 7.30
C ILE A 80 1.80 9.63 6.52
N ALA A 81 1.57 10.68 5.74
CA ALA A 81 2.64 11.35 4.97
C ALA A 81 3.73 11.90 5.90
N GLU A 82 3.34 12.63 6.96
CA GLU A 82 4.26 13.22 7.95
C GLU A 82 5.07 12.12 8.67
N PHE A 83 4.42 11.03 9.09
CA PHE A 83 5.11 9.90 9.71
C PHE A 83 6.22 9.33 8.81
N TYR A 84 5.94 9.16 7.51
CA TYR A 84 6.91 8.65 6.56
C TYR A 84 7.95 9.70 6.15
N ASP A 85 7.60 10.99 6.12
CA ASP A 85 8.56 12.07 5.88
C ASP A 85 9.63 12.13 6.97
N GLU A 86 9.24 11.95 8.23
CA GLU A 86 10.17 11.98 9.37
C GLU A 86 10.97 10.68 9.52
N SER A 87 10.37 9.52 9.23
CA SER A 87 10.95 8.22 9.58
C SER A 87 11.68 7.52 8.43
N SER A 88 11.46 7.91 7.16
CA SER A 88 11.98 7.18 6.00
C SER A 88 13.51 7.08 5.96
N GLY A 89 14.24 8.09 6.43
CA GLY A 89 15.70 8.07 6.49
C GLY A 89 16.23 6.99 7.45
N ILE A 90 15.61 6.87 8.63
CA ILE A 90 15.98 5.85 9.63
C ILE A 90 15.63 4.45 9.12
N TRP A 91 14.46 4.31 8.49
CA TRP A 91 14.06 3.02 7.91
C TRP A 91 14.97 2.59 6.76
N GLU A 92 15.36 3.52 5.87
CA GLU A 92 16.29 3.23 4.77
C GLU A 92 17.64 2.73 5.32
N GLU A 93 18.17 3.33 6.38
CA GLU A 93 19.43 2.93 6.95
C GLU A 93 19.38 1.51 7.54
N ILE A 94 18.32 1.20 8.30
CA ILE A 94 18.15 -0.09 8.97
C ILE A 94 17.71 -1.18 7.99
N TRP A 95 16.66 -0.91 7.18
CA TRP A 95 16.03 -1.91 6.31
C TRP A 95 16.67 -1.97 4.92
N GLY A 96 17.30 -0.88 4.47
CA GLY A 96 17.88 -0.76 3.13
C GLY A 96 16.88 -0.27 2.08
N ASP A 97 17.06 -0.74 0.84
CA ASP A 97 16.32 -0.27 -0.32
C ASP A 97 14.81 -0.59 -0.31
N HIS A 98 14.36 -1.49 0.54
CA HIS A 98 12.99 -1.99 0.62
C HIS A 98 12.39 -1.74 2.00
N LEU A 99 11.22 -1.10 2.04
CA LEU A 99 10.52 -0.75 3.29
C LEU A 99 9.36 -1.72 3.59
N HIS A 100 9.51 -2.99 3.24
CA HIS A 100 8.54 -4.06 3.51
C HIS A 100 9.22 -5.25 4.19
N HIS A 101 8.43 -6.14 4.78
CA HIS A 101 8.91 -7.36 5.43
C HIS A 101 9.58 -8.32 4.43
N GLY A 102 10.37 -9.24 4.97
CA GLY A 102 11.01 -10.30 4.21
C GLY A 102 10.23 -11.62 4.27
N PHE A 103 10.45 -12.47 3.27
CA PHE A 103 9.92 -13.84 3.22
C PHE A 103 11.03 -14.83 3.61
N TYR A 104 10.73 -15.67 4.59
CA TYR A 104 11.62 -16.71 5.11
C TYR A 104 11.03 -18.08 4.86
N GLU A 105 11.86 -19.02 4.39
CA GLU A 105 11.43 -20.40 4.25
C GLU A 105 11.16 -21.03 5.64
N PRO A 106 10.07 -21.79 5.80
CA PRO A 106 9.81 -22.49 7.05
C PRO A 106 11.00 -23.37 7.46
N ALA A 107 11.30 -23.44 8.74
CA ALA A 107 12.41 -24.25 9.29
C ALA A 107 12.32 -25.76 8.95
N THR A 108 11.15 -26.21 8.51
CA THR A 108 10.86 -27.60 8.07
C THR A 108 11.21 -27.87 6.61
N ALA A 109 11.47 -26.82 5.79
CA ALA A 109 11.94 -27.01 4.44
C ALA A 109 13.33 -27.66 4.48
N LYS A 110 13.51 -28.79 3.80
CA LYS A 110 14.81 -29.48 3.70
C LYS A 110 15.82 -28.48 3.12
N PRO A 111 16.95 -28.20 3.79
CA PRO A 111 17.92 -27.26 3.26
C PRO A 111 18.44 -27.81 1.93
N SER A 112 18.10 -27.11 0.86
CA SER A 112 18.73 -27.27 -0.44
C SER A 112 20.12 -26.64 -0.33
N SER A 113 21.12 -27.49 -0.16
CA SER A 113 22.56 -27.15 -0.06
C SER A 113 22.99 -26.18 1.05
N SER A 114 23.89 -26.67 1.90
CA SER A 114 24.93 -26.05 2.76
C SER A 114 24.91 -24.54 3.12
N VAL A 115 23.80 -23.86 3.07
CA VAL A 115 23.63 -22.56 3.71
C VAL A 115 23.31 -22.84 5.18
N SER A 116 24.31 -22.65 6.02
CA SER A 116 24.19 -22.74 7.48
C SER A 116 22.96 -21.97 7.97
N LYS A 117 22.27 -22.52 8.99
CA LYS A 117 21.13 -21.94 9.72
C LYS A 117 21.39 -20.55 10.36
N LEU A 118 22.43 -19.85 9.97
CA LEU A 118 22.71 -18.48 10.41
C LEU A 118 21.95 -17.51 9.51
N SER A 119 20.86 -17.01 10.06
CA SER A 119 20.15 -15.78 9.70
C SER A 119 20.25 -15.37 8.23
N VAL A 120 19.26 -15.74 7.44
CA VAL A 120 19.03 -15.03 6.19
C VAL A 120 18.92 -13.56 6.55
N ASP A 121 19.83 -12.75 6.01
CA ASP A 121 19.83 -11.31 6.17
C ASP A 121 18.46 -10.75 5.76
N HIS A 122 17.90 -9.84 6.56
CA HIS A 122 16.57 -9.29 6.32
C HIS A 122 16.44 -8.66 4.93
N ARG A 123 17.51 -8.06 4.38
CA ARG A 123 17.52 -7.47 3.02
C ARG A 123 17.37 -8.53 1.93
N SER A 124 18.04 -9.65 2.08
CA SER A 124 17.87 -10.81 1.19
C SER A 124 16.46 -11.40 1.29
N ALA A 125 15.89 -11.42 2.49
CA ALA A 125 14.52 -11.88 2.71
C ALA A 125 13.49 -10.93 2.09
N GLN A 126 13.75 -9.62 2.03
CA GLN A 126 12.90 -8.64 1.34
C GLN A 126 12.88 -8.90 -0.18
N ILE A 127 14.02 -9.13 -0.80
CA ILE A 127 14.07 -9.55 -2.21
C ILE A 127 13.31 -10.86 -2.42
N ARG A 128 13.48 -11.82 -1.49
CA ARG A 128 12.74 -13.09 -1.55
C ARG A 128 11.23 -12.90 -1.47
N MET A 129 10.74 -11.91 -0.71
CA MET A 129 9.32 -11.55 -0.66
C MET A 129 8.80 -11.11 -2.04
N ILE A 130 9.53 -10.25 -2.72
CA ILE A 130 9.17 -9.82 -4.09
C ILE A 130 9.13 -11.03 -5.02
N GLU A 131 10.17 -11.85 -5.03
CA GLU A 131 10.25 -13.04 -5.89
C GLU A 131 9.14 -14.05 -5.60
N GLU A 132 8.80 -14.24 -4.33
CA GLU A 132 7.71 -15.13 -3.94
C GLU A 132 6.35 -14.61 -4.40
N ALA A 133 6.10 -13.30 -4.29
CA ALA A 133 4.87 -12.69 -4.78
C ALA A 133 4.73 -12.84 -6.30
N LEU A 134 5.81 -12.63 -7.06
CA LEU A 134 5.85 -12.84 -8.50
C LEU A 134 5.64 -14.31 -8.88
N ARG A 135 6.27 -15.23 -8.16
CA ARG A 135 6.12 -16.67 -8.33
C ARG A 135 4.68 -17.13 -8.05
N PHE A 136 4.10 -16.66 -6.94
CA PHE A 136 2.72 -16.96 -6.55
C PHE A 136 1.71 -16.47 -7.59
N ALA A 137 1.99 -15.30 -8.19
CA ALA A 137 1.23 -14.75 -9.31
C ALA A 137 1.44 -15.54 -10.62
N ALA A 138 2.42 -16.42 -10.69
CA ALA A 138 2.85 -17.09 -11.91
C ALA A 138 3.13 -16.10 -13.06
N LEU A 139 3.78 -14.96 -12.74
CA LEU A 139 4.22 -14.01 -13.76
C LEU A 139 5.32 -14.63 -14.61
N SER A 140 5.25 -14.34 -15.90
CA SER A 140 6.20 -14.87 -16.86
C SER A 140 7.47 -14.01 -16.92
N ASP A 141 8.63 -14.66 -16.94
CA ASP A 141 9.92 -14.04 -17.23
C ASP A 141 10.23 -14.05 -18.75
N ASP A 142 9.38 -14.69 -19.57
CA ASP A 142 9.53 -14.72 -21.02
C ASP A 142 9.37 -13.31 -21.61
N PRO A 143 10.33 -12.81 -22.42
CA PRO A 143 10.30 -11.48 -23.03
C PRO A 143 9.00 -11.14 -23.78
N MET A 144 8.31 -12.15 -24.33
CA MET A 144 7.05 -11.95 -25.05
C MET A 144 5.85 -11.76 -24.13
N ASN A 145 5.90 -12.32 -22.91
CA ASN A 145 4.77 -12.42 -21.99
C ASN A 145 4.99 -11.70 -20.65
N ARG A 146 6.20 -11.14 -20.44
CA ARG A 146 6.50 -10.38 -19.22
C ARG A 146 5.80 -9.03 -19.23
N PRO A 147 5.45 -8.45 -18.06
CA PRO A 147 4.85 -7.12 -17.98
C PRO A 147 5.82 -6.06 -18.53
N LYS A 148 5.28 -5.08 -19.27
CA LYS A 148 6.04 -3.97 -19.88
C LYS A 148 5.71 -2.62 -19.22
N SER A 149 4.52 -2.52 -18.64
CA SER A 149 4.02 -1.35 -17.92
C SER A 149 3.61 -1.74 -16.49
N ILE A 150 4.20 -1.11 -15.51
CA ILE A 150 4.02 -1.45 -14.08
C ILE A 150 3.65 -0.19 -13.31
N VAL A 151 2.66 -0.30 -12.42
CA VAL A 151 2.45 0.70 -11.36
C VAL A 151 2.75 0.07 -10.00
N ASP A 152 3.52 0.80 -9.17
CA ASP A 152 3.84 0.46 -7.78
C ASP A 152 3.06 1.41 -6.86
N VAL A 153 1.99 0.89 -6.27
CA VAL A 153 1.02 1.65 -5.46
C VAL A 153 1.42 1.62 -3.99
N GLY A 154 1.87 2.75 -3.46
CA GLY A 154 2.51 2.84 -2.15
C GLY A 154 3.99 2.46 -2.23
N CYS A 155 4.69 3.03 -3.21
CA CYS A 155 6.05 2.62 -3.59
C CYS A 155 7.14 2.93 -2.54
N GLY A 156 6.85 3.71 -1.51
CA GLY A 156 7.85 4.17 -0.55
C GLY A 156 9.04 4.84 -1.25
N ILE A 157 10.26 4.44 -0.94
CA ILE A 157 11.48 4.92 -1.60
C ILE A 157 11.80 4.17 -2.90
N GLY A 158 10.83 3.45 -3.48
CA GLY A 158 10.89 2.87 -4.82
C GLY A 158 11.74 1.61 -4.95
N GLY A 159 11.97 0.86 -3.89
CA GLY A 159 12.75 -0.37 -3.92
C GLY A 159 12.16 -1.42 -4.87
N SER A 160 10.88 -1.75 -4.69
CA SER A 160 10.14 -2.67 -5.55
C SER A 160 10.06 -2.16 -6.99
N SER A 161 9.79 -0.87 -7.18
CA SER A 161 9.73 -0.25 -8.52
C SER A 161 11.03 -0.45 -9.30
N ARG A 162 12.19 -0.16 -8.68
CA ARG A 162 13.51 -0.34 -9.31
C ARG A 162 13.83 -1.81 -9.57
N TYR A 163 13.45 -2.70 -8.65
CA TYR A 163 13.64 -4.14 -8.82
C TYR A 163 12.84 -4.69 -10.00
N LEU A 164 11.55 -4.39 -10.07
CA LEU A 164 10.63 -4.83 -11.12
C LEU A 164 11.03 -4.28 -12.49
N ALA A 165 11.42 -3.00 -12.56
CA ALA A 165 11.88 -2.39 -13.80
C ALA A 165 13.13 -3.07 -14.36
N ARG A 166 14.10 -3.48 -13.50
CA ARG A 166 15.28 -4.25 -13.94
C ARG A 166 14.91 -5.65 -14.37
N LYS A 167 14.12 -6.36 -13.54
CA LYS A 167 13.77 -7.76 -13.78
C LYS A 167 13.04 -7.94 -15.10
N TYR A 168 12.09 -7.07 -15.39
CA TYR A 168 11.23 -7.18 -16.57
C TYR A 168 11.64 -6.27 -17.72
N GLU A 169 12.68 -5.43 -17.55
CA GLU A 169 13.02 -4.35 -18.49
C GLU A 169 11.81 -3.44 -18.81
N ALA A 170 10.95 -3.22 -17.82
CA ALA A 170 9.67 -2.56 -17.94
C ALA A 170 9.74 -1.07 -17.57
N GLN A 171 8.76 -0.29 -18.05
CA GLN A 171 8.47 1.04 -17.52
C GLN A 171 7.69 0.88 -16.22
N CYS A 172 8.15 1.53 -15.15
CA CYS A 172 7.51 1.46 -13.84
C CYS A 172 7.19 2.87 -13.32
N GLN A 173 5.97 3.06 -12.84
CA GLN A 173 5.51 4.31 -12.22
C GLN A 173 5.17 4.04 -10.77
N GLY A 174 5.87 4.69 -9.84
CA GLY A 174 5.61 4.59 -8.41
C GLY A 174 4.77 5.76 -7.91
N ILE A 175 3.80 5.49 -7.03
CA ILE A 175 3.04 6.53 -6.33
C ILE A 175 3.15 6.35 -4.82
N THR A 176 3.28 7.46 -4.11
CA THR A 176 3.29 7.54 -2.64
C THR A 176 2.62 8.84 -2.19
N LEU A 177 2.12 8.90 -0.95
CA LEU A 177 1.61 10.14 -0.36
C LEU A 177 2.72 11.09 0.11
N SER A 178 3.92 10.56 0.40
CA SER A 178 5.05 11.33 0.94
C SER A 178 5.87 11.99 -0.18
N PRO A 179 5.98 13.31 -0.23
CA PRO A 179 6.86 14.02 -1.16
C PRO A 179 8.34 13.71 -0.91
N VAL A 180 8.72 13.48 0.35
CA VAL A 180 10.10 13.11 0.73
C VAL A 180 10.45 11.75 0.14
N GLN A 181 9.56 10.76 0.27
CA GLN A 181 9.76 9.45 -0.33
C GLN A 181 9.83 9.51 -1.86
N ALA A 182 8.92 10.25 -2.51
CA ALA A 182 8.93 10.38 -3.97
C ALA A 182 10.26 10.99 -4.47
N GLN A 183 10.74 12.06 -3.82
CA GLN A 183 12.02 12.68 -4.16
C GLN A 183 13.19 11.72 -3.92
N ARG A 184 13.19 11.00 -2.78
CA ARG A 184 14.23 10.02 -2.46
C ARG A 184 14.24 8.87 -3.45
N ALA A 185 13.09 8.33 -3.81
CA ALA A 185 12.93 7.27 -4.79
C ALA A 185 13.48 7.67 -6.16
N GLN A 186 13.20 8.89 -6.61
CA GLN A 186 13.73 9.43 -7.87
C GLN A 186 15.25 9.56 -7.84
N ALA A 187 15.82 10.05 -6.73
CA ALA A 187 17.25 10.15 -6.57
C ALA A 187 17.95 8.77 -6.59
N LEU A 188 17.38 7.78 -5.91
CA LEU A 188 17.87 6.40 -5.91
C LEU A 188 17.76 5.76 -7.31
N ALA A 189 16.69 6.00 -8.06
CA ALA A 189 16.55 5.51 -9.42
C ALA A 189 17.62 6.13 -10.35
N ALA A 190 17.86 7.43 -10.24
CA ALA A 190 18.90 8.11 -11.00
C ALA A 190 20.30 7.57 -10.66
N ALA A 191 20.62 7.43 -9.38
CA ALA A 191 21.90 6.89 -8.92
C ALA A 191 22.16 5.44 -9.40
N GLN A 192 21.09 4.69 -9.68
CA GLN A 192 21.15 3.32 -10.18
C GLN A 192 21.01 3.20 -11.70
N GLY A 193 20.99 4.33 -12.44
CA GLY A 193 20.89 4.36 -13.91
C GLY A 193 19.53 3.90 -14.43
N LEU A 194 18.45 4.13 -13.67
CA LEU A 194 17.09 3.71 -14.02
C LEU A 194 16.13 4.90 -14.25
N ALA A 195 16.65 6.13 -14.33
CA ALA A 195 15.81 7.32 -14.43
C ALA A 195 14.96 7.37 -15.74
N ASP A 196 15.35 6.65 -16.75
CA ASP A 196 14.62 6.48 -18.02
C ASP A 196 13.53 5.41 -17.95
N LYS A 197 13.57 4.54 -16.92
CA LYS A 197 12.65 3.39 -16.77
C LYS A 197 11.71 3.54 -15.58
N VAL A 198 12.07 4.31 -14.57
CA VAL A 198 11.29 4.43 -13.34
C VAL A 198 11.04 5.90 -13.03
N SER A 199 9.78 6.24 -12.80
CA SER A 199 9.36 7.57 -12.37
C SER A 199 8.50 7.49 -11.12
N PHE A 200 8.54 8.55 -10.30
CA PHE A 200 7.80 8.62 -9.05
C PHE A 200 7.03 9.92 -8.95
N GLN A 201 5.82 9.85 -8.37
CA GLN A 201 5.00 11.02 -8.12
C GLN A 201 4.21 10.90 -6.81
N VAL A 202 3.90 12.06 -6.24
CA VAL A 202 2.99 12.14 -5.10
C VAL A 202 1.57 11.98 -5.59
N ALA A 203 0.89 10.91 -5.14
CA ALA A 203 -0.49 10.65 -5.52
C ALA A 203 -1.21 9.78 -4.47
N ASP A 204 -2.53 9.93 -4.42
CA ASP A 204 -3.42 9.14 -3.57
C ASP A 204 -3.76 7.81 -4.26
N ALA A 205 -3.46 6.69 -3.60
CA ALA A 205 -3.81 5.35 -4.07
C ALA A 205 -5.32 5.14 -4.24
N LEU A 206 -6.14 5.94 -3.55
CA LEU A 206 -7.60 5.93 -3.66
C LEU A 206 -8.15 6.81 -4.81
N ASN A 207 -7.27 7.52 -5.53
CA ASN A 207 -7.61 8.34 -6.67
C ASN A 207 -6.38 8.50 -7.57
N GLN A 208 -5.99 7.41 -8.23
CA GLN A 208 -4.75 7.35 -8.99
C GLN A 208 -4.82 8.22 -10.25
N PRO A 209 -3.75 8.97 -10.58
CA PRO A 209 -3.74 9.91 -11.72
C PRO A 209 -3.48 9.21 -13.06
N PHE A 210 -3.90 7.97 -13.21
CA PHE A 210 -3.67 7.16 -14.39
C PHE A 210 -4.98 6.85 -15.13
N PRO A 211 -4.93 6.71 -16.46
CA PRO A 211 -6.06 6.22 -17.25
C PRO A 211 -6.42 4.78 -16.89
N ASP A 212 -7.64 4.39 -17.23
CA ASP A 212 -8.13 3.03 -17.10
C ASP A 212 -7.32 2.07 -17.99
N GLY A 213 -7.01 0.90 -17.46
CA GLY A 213 -6.40 -0.18 -18.24
C GLY A 213 -4.97 0.08 -18.72
N GLN A 214 -4.18 0.86 -18.01
CA GLN A 214 -2.85 1.27 -18.43
C GLN A 214 -1.76 0.23 -18.15
N PHE A 215 -1.87 -0.57 -17.07
CA PHE A 215 -0.74 -1.34 -16.54
C PHE A 215 -0.91 -2.85 -16.68
N ASP A 216 0.13 -3.52 -17.22
CA ASP A 216 0.20 -4.98 -17.28
C ASP A 216 0.38 -5.60 -15.90
N LEU A 217 1.05 -4.89 -14.97
CA LEU A 217 1.21 -5.26 -13.58
C LEU A 217 0.87 -4.09 -12.67
N VAL A 218 -0.10 -4.31 -11.80
CA VAL A 218 -0.42 -3.43 -10.67
C VAL A 218 0.12 -4.07 -9.41
N TRP A 219 1.13 -3.44 -8.83
CA TRP A 219 1.85 -3.91 -7.66
C TRP A 219 1.51 -3.06 -6.45
N SER A 220 1.18 -3.69 -5.34
CA SER A 220 1.00 -3.06 -4.04
C SER A 220 1.57 -3.97 -2.97
N MET A 221 2.67 -3.54 -2.36
CA MET A 221 3.35 -4.30 -1.33
C MET A 221 3.41 -3.51 -0.02
N GLU A 222 2.70 -4.01 1.00
CA GLU A 222 2.58 -3.41 2.33
C GLU A 222 2.19 -1.92 2.27
N SER A 223 1.12 -1.66 1.53
CA SER A 223 0.46 -0.35 1.48
C SER A 223 -1.05 -0.43 1.67
N GLY A 224 -1.67 -1.58 1.41
CA GLY A 224 -3.12 -1.78 1.55
C GLY A 224 -3.64 -1.59 2.98
N GLU A 225 -2.84 -1.87 3.99
CA GLU A 225 -3.16 -1.65 5.41
C GLU A 225 -3.42 -0.19 5.75
N HIS A 226 -2.77 0.75 5.03
CA HIS A 226 -2.92 2.18 5.22
C HIS A 226 -4.18 2.78 4.58
N MET A 227 -4.91 1.99 3.78
CA MET A 227 -6.07 2.50 3.05
C MET A 227 -7.31 2.54 3.93
N PRO A 228 -7.90 3.72 4.22
CA PRO A 228 -9.14 3.80 5.01
C PRO A 228 -10.34 3.20 4.28
N ASP A 229 -10.42 3.31 2.97
CA ASP A 229 -11.47 2.73 2.11
C ASP A 229 -10.89 1.61 1.25
N LYS A 230 -10.99 0.36 1.74
CA LYS A 230 -10.51 -0.83 1.03
C LYS A 230 -11.25 -1.07 -0.28
N THR A 231 -12.53 -0.72 -0.33
CA THR A 231 -13.36 -0.86 -1.55
C THR A 231 -12.85 0.07 -2.64
N LYS A 232 -12.64 1.33 -2.30
CA LYS A 232 -12.11 2.32 -3.25
C LYS A 232 -10.69 1.97 -3.70
N PHE A 233 -9.85 1.49 -2.78
CA PHE A 233 -8.50 1.03 -3.09
C PHE A 233 -8.51 -0.10 -4.13
N VAL A 234 -9.27 -1.16 -3.88
CA VAL A 234 -9.35 -2.31 -4.79
C VAL A 234 -9.96 -1.93 -6.14
N ASN A 235 -10.96 -1.03 -6.15
CA ASN A 235 -11.53 -0.48 -7.39
C ASN A 235 -10.49 0.28 -8.22
N GLU A 236 -9.65 1.10 -7.60
CA GLU A 236 -8.60 1.85 -8.29
C GLU A 236 -7.51 0.93 -8.84
N LEU A 237 -7.09 -0.10 -8.08
CA LEU A 237 -6.15 -1.11 -8.60
C LEU A 237 -6.72 -1.82 -9.83
N ALA A 238 -8.00 -2.21 -9.79
CA ALA A 238 -8.67 -2.87 -10.91
C ALA A 238 -8.86 -1.93 -12.10
N ARG A 239 -9.17 -0.65 -11.86
CA ARG A 239 -9.37 0.35 -12.91
C ARG A 239 -8.13 0.58 -13.75
N VAL A 240 -6.98 0.68 -13.10
CA VAL A 240 -5.72 0.98 -13.80
C VAL A 240 -5.06 -0.26 -14.41
N ALA A 241 -5.50 -1.46 -14.03
CA ALA A 241 -5.00 -2.72 -14.58
C ALA A 241 -5.50 -2.92 -16.02
N ALA A 242 -4.59 -3.19 -16.94
CA ALA A 242 -4.92 -3.51 -18.33
C ALA A 242 -5.76 -4.81 -18.42
N PRO A 243 -6.58 -4.97 -19.45
CA PRO A 243 -7.19 -6.26 -19.75
C PRO A 243 -6.13 -7.36 -19.89
N GLY A 244 -6.25 -8.43 -19.12
CA GLY A 244 -5.23 -9.49 -19.03
C GLY A 244 -4.06 -9.17 -18.08
N GLY A 245 -4.02 -7.98 -17.51
CA GLY A 245 -3.03 -7.57 -16.53
C GLY A 245 -3.17 -8.30 -15.19
N THR A 246 -2.12 -8.28 -14.40
CA THR A 246 -2.05 -8.91 -13.08
C THR A 246 -2.06 -7.87 -11.97
N ILE A 247 -2.83 -8.10 -10.93
CA ILE A 247 -2.82 -7.29 -9.70
C ILE A 247 -2.21 -8.13 -8.60
N ILE A 248 -1.20 -7.61 -7.91
CA ILE A 248 -0.58 -8.23 -6.75
C ILE A 248 -0.77 -7.31 -5.55
N ILE A 249 -1.34 -7.85 -4.48
CA ILE A 249 -1.53 -7.15 -3.20
C ILE A 249 -0.87 -8.00 -2.12
N VAL A 250 0.14 -7.45 -1.46
CA VAL A 250 0.71 -8.00 -0.22
C VAL A 250 0.41 -7.00 0.87
N THR A 251 -0.34 -7.39 1.90
CA THR A 251 -0.82 -6.44 2.90
C THR A 251 -1.05 -7.11 4.26
N TRP A 252 -1.08 -6.33 5.30
CA TRP A 252 -1.39 -6.81 6.63
C TRP A 252 -2.90 -6.95 6.79
N CYS A 253 -3.33 -8.11 7.26
CA CYS A 253 -4.72 -8.42 7.53
C CYS A 253 -4.85 -9.01 8.93
N HIS A 254 -6.02 -8.86 9.53
CA HIS A 254 -6.37 -9.72 10.65
C HIS A 254 -6.80 -11.11 10.11
N ARG A 255 -6.82 -12.12 10.98
CA ARG A 255 -7.25 -13.47 10.59
C ARG A 255 -8.68 -13.47 10.06
N ASP A 256 -8.97 -14.42 9.19
CA ASP A 256 -10.35 -14.68 8.79
C ASP A 256 -11.16 -15.19 9.98
N LEU A 257 -12.44 -14.85 10.05
CA LEU A 257 -13.36 -15.34 11.05
C LEU A 257 -13.81 -16.75 10.69
N SER A 258 -13.94 -17.62 11.68
CA SER A 258 -14.62 -18.90 11.48
C SER A 258 -16.11 -18.69 11.25
N PRO A 259 -16.83 -19.64 10.61
CA PRO A 259 -18.27 -19.49 10.35
C PRO A 259 -19.15 -19.28 11.60
N SER A 260 -18.63 -19.62 12.78
CA SER A 260 -19.32 -19.44 14.07
C SER A 260 -19.01 -18.11 14.76
N GLU A 261 -18.10 -17.30 14.21
CA GLU A 261 -17.69 -16.03 14.79
C GLU A 261 -18.32 -14.84 14.06
N GLU A 262 -18.94 -13.94 14.80
CA GLU A 262 -19.46 -12.69 14.24
C GLU A 262 -18.39 -11.58 14.16
N SER A 263 -17.36 -11.67 15.00
CA SER A 263 -16.27 -10.67 15.06
C SER A 263 -15.05 -11.24 15.77
N LEU A 264 -13.92 -10.55 15.62
CA LEU A 264 -12.72 -10.82 16.42
C LEU A 264 -13.01 -10.75 17.93
N THR A 265 -12.29 -11.53 18.70
CA THR A 265 -12.40 -11.52 20.17
C THR A 265 -12.00 -10.14 20.74
N PRO A 266 -12.50 -9.77 21.95
CA PRO A 266 -12.12 -8.51 22.58
C PRO A 266 -10.61 -8.33 22.78
N LYS A 267 -9.88 -9.44 22.96
CA LYS A 267 -8.42 -9.46 23.12
C LYS A 267 -7.72 -9.11 21.80
N GLU A 268 -8.18 -9.68 20.69
CA GLU A 268 -7.67 -9.40 19.35
C GLU A 268 -7.97 -7.97 18.93
N LYS A 269 -9.20 -7.49 19.13
CA LYS A 269 -9.58 -6.09 18.87
C LYS A 269 -8.70 -5.10 19.64
N LYS A 270 -8.42 -5.38 20.91
CA LYS A 270 -7.53 -4.55 21.74
C LYS A 270 -6.10 -4.55 21.20
N LEU A 271 -5.62 -5.70 20.68
CA LEU A 271 -4.28 -5.82 20.10
C LEU A 271 -4.19 -5.04 18.78
N LEU A 272 -5.15 -5.25 17.87
CA LEU A 272 -5.22 -4.52 16.60
C LEU A 272 -5.27 -3.00 16.83
N LYS A 273 -6.13 -2.54 17.76
CA LYS A 273 -6.18 -1.13 18.07
C LYS A 273 -4.83 -0.57 18.51
N LYS A 274 -4.07 -1.29 19.33
CA LYS A 274 -2.72 -0.85 19.74
C LYS A 274 -1.75 -0.74 18.56
N ILE A 275 -1.85 -1.66 17.60
CA ILE A 275 -1.01 -1.63 16.39
C ILE A 275 -1.43 -0.45 15.51
N CYS A 276 -2.71 -0.31 15.25
CA CYS A 276 -3.23 0.80 14.46
C CYS A 276 -2.87 2.16 15.06
N ASP A 277 -3.03 2.32 16.37
CA ASP A 277 -2.66 3.56 17.08
C ASP A 277 -1.14 3.86 17.01
N ALA A 278 -0.29 2.81 17.00
CA ALA A 278 1.17 2.97 16.97
C ALA A 278 1.73 3.34 15.60
N TYR A 279 1.06 2.97 14.53
CA TYR A 279 1.50 3.16 13.14
C TYR A 279 0.57 4.06 12.32
N TYR A 280 -0.35 4.78 12.95
CA TYR A 280 -1.35 5.62 12.28
C TYR A 280 -2.14 4.87 11.21
N LEU A 281 -2.50 3.61 11.50
CA LEU A 281 -3.21 2.75 10.55
C LEU A 281 -4.73 2.85 10.77
N PRO A 282 -5.51 2.85 9.70
CA PRO A 282 -6.95 2.66 9.78
C PRO A 282 -7.28 1.22 10.22
N GLU A 283 -8.55 0.95 10.41
CA GLU A 283 -9.03 -0.39 10.74
C GLU A 283 -8.66 -1.40 9.63
N TRP A 284 -8.14 -2.55 10.05
CA TRP A 284 -7.79 -3.62 9.13
C TRP A 284 -9.01 -4.47 8.78
N CYS A 285 -8.96 -5.08 7.61
CA CYS A 285 -9.88 -6.12 7.20
C CYS A 285 -9.18 -7.49 7.13
N SER A 286 -9.96 -8.55 6.89
CA SER A 286 -9.46 -9.90 6.70
C SER A 286 -9.03 -10.14 5.24
N THR A 287 -8.37 -11.28 4.98
CA THR A 287 -8.10 -11.72 3.61
C THR A 287 -9.40 -12.06 2.87
N ALA A 288 -10.36 -12.64 3.57
CA ALA A 288 -11.68 -12.95 3.00
C ALA A 288 -12.40 -11.69 2.51
N ASP A 289 -12.27 -10.57 3.23
CA ASP A 289 -12.86 -9.29 2.81
C ASP A 289 -12.24 -8.79 1.50
N TYR A 290 -10.91 -8.85 1.37
CA TYR A 290 -10.25 -8.52 0.10
C TYR A 290 -10.67 -9.44 -1.04
N VAL A 291 -10.76 -10.75 -0.81
CA VAL A 291 -11.23 -11.72 -1.81
C VAL A 291 -12.65 -11.40 -2.26
N ASN A 292 -13.56 -11.09 -1.33
CA ASN A 292 -14.93 -10.71 -1.64
C ASN A 292 -15.00 -9.42 -2.49
N LEU A 293 -14.20 -8.42 -2.15
CA LEU A 293 -14.10 -7.18 -2.93
C LEU A 293 -13.62 -7.47 -4.36
N LEU A 294 -12.56 -8.25 -4.52
CA LEU A 294 -12.00 -8.61 -5.83
C LEU A 294 -12.99 -9.43 -6.67
N GLN A 295 -13.71 -10.37 -6.06
CA GLN A 295 -14.75 -11.15 -6.74
C GLN A 295 -15.90 -10.28 -7.25
N SER A 296 -16.24 -9.21 -6.53
CA SER A 296 -17.29 -8.28 -6.94
C SER A 296 -16.95 -7.48 -8.22
N LEU A 297 -15.67 -7.43 -8.61
CA LEU A 297 -15.16 -6.66 -9.75
C LEU A 297 -15.01 -7.49 -11.05
N SER A 298 -15.56 -8.69 -11.12
CA SER A 298 -15.43 -9.58 -12.28
C SER A 298 -13.97 -9.93 -12.62
N LEU A 299 -13.07 -9.86 -11.64
CA LEU A 299 -11.70 -10.32 -11.76
C LEU A 299 -11.67 -11.84 -11.70
N GLN A 300 -10.69 -12.44 -12.37
CA GLN A 300 -10.56 -13.91 -12.48
C GLN A 300 -9.24 -14.38 -11.85
N ASP A 301 -9.12 -15.70 -11.66
CA ASP A 301 -7.91 -16.34 -11.11
C ASP A 301 -7.45 -15.75 -9.76
N ILE A 302 -8.41 -15.42 -8.90
CA ILE A 302 -8.12 -14.89 -7.57
C ILE A 302 -7.46 -15.97 -6.72
N LYS A 303 -6.25 -15.69 -6.23
CA LYS A 303 -5.50 -16.56 -5.32
C LYS A 303 -5.18 -15.78 -4.05
N ALA A 304 -5.29 -16.44 -2.92
CA ALA A 304 -4.93 -15.88 -1.62
C ALA A 304 -4.04 -16.86 -0.85
N ALA A 305 -3.08 -16.36 -0.11
CA ALA A 305 -2.20 -17.14 0.76
C ALA A 305 -1.90 -16.38 2.06
N ASP A 306 -1.75 -17.10 3.14
CA ASP A 306 -1.30 -16.58 4.42
C ASP A 306 0.21 -16.85 4.58
N TRP A 307 1.00 -15.78 4.65
CA TRP A 307 2.45 -15.82 4.81
C TRP A 307 2.92 -15.41 6.21
N SER A 308 2.03 -15.45 7.18
CA SER A 308 2.33 -15.05 8.57
C SER A 308 3.54 -15.76 9.12
N GLU A 309 3.65 -17.09 8.93
CA GLU A 309 4.79 -17.89 9.39
C GLU A 309 6.08 -17.55 8.65
N ASN A 310 5.97 -17.19 7.36
CA ASN A 310 7.10 -16.82 6.52
C ASN A 310 7.65 -15.42 6.86
N VAL A 311 6.82 -14.53 7.36
CA VAL A 311 7.19 -13.15 7.72
C VAL A 311 7.64 -13.04 9.18
N ALA A 312 7.14 -13.90 10.06
CA ALA A 312 7.43 -13.85 11.50
C ALA A 312 8.93 -13.71 11.88
N PRO A 313 9.91 -14.31 11.15
CA PRO A 313 11.32 -14.16 11.47
C PRO A 313 11.91 -12.79 11.15
N PHE A 314 11.21 -11.91 10.43
CA PHE A 314 11.75 -10.63 9.96
C PHE A 314 12.18 -9.70 11.09
N TRP A 315 11.33 -9.45 12.07
CA TRP A 315 11.65 -8.57 13.18
C TRP A 315 12.84 -9.03 14.02
N PRO A 316 12.94 -10.31 14.43
CA PRO A 316 14.16 -10.84 15.03
C PRO A 316 15.41 -10.60 14.18
N ALA A 317 15.32 -10.77 12.86
CA ALA A 317 16.46 -10.55 11.96
C ALA A 317 16.87 -9.08 11.88
N VAL A 318 15.90 -8.15 11.78
CA VAL A 318 16.15 -6.69 11.81
C VAL A 318 16.80 -6.27 13.12
N ILE A 319 16.26 -6.72 14.25
CA ILE A 319 16.81 -6.40 15.58
C ILE A 319 18.25 -6.94 15.71
N SER A 320 18.48 -8.17 15.25
CA SER A 320 19.83 -8.76 15.25
C SER A 320 20.82 -7.96 14.40
N SER A 321 20.37 -7.48 13.22
CA SER A 321 21.20 -6.63 12.36
C SER A 321 21.49 -5.25 12.99
N ALA A 322 20.51 -4.65 13.64
CA ALA A 322 20.69 -3.37 14.35
C ALA A 322 21.62 -3.47 15.57
N LEU A 323 21.68 -4.64 16.21
CA LEU A 323 22.59 -4.91 17.32
C LEU A 323 24.02 -5.23 16.88
N THR A 324 24.29 -5.36 15.58
CA THR A 324 25.68 -5.46 15.08
C THR A 324 26.42 -4.16 15.33
N TRP A 325 27.77 -4.21 15.38
CA TRP A 325 28.61 -3.03 15.62
C TRP A 325 28.29 -1.86 14.66
N LYS A 326 27.99 -2.17 13.40
CA LYS A 326 27.61 -1.14 12.40
C LYS A 326 26.27 -0.48 12.74
N GLY A 327 25.25 -1.27 13.11
CA GLY A 327 23.95 -0.75 13.53
C GLY A 327 24.02 0.05 14.84
N PHE A 328 24.90 -0.35 15.78
CA PHE A 328 25.14 0.40 17.01
C PHE A 328 25.81 1.76 16.76
N VAL A 329 26.79 1.81 15.85
CA VAL A 329 27.46 3.07 15.46
C VAL A 329 26.47 3.99 14.75
N SER A 330 25.62 3.47 13.88
CA SER A 330 24.59 4.24 13.17
C SER A 330 23.55 4.83 14.14
N LEU A 331 23.10 4.05 15.12
CA LEU A 331 22.19 4.52 16.18
C LEU A 331 22.82 5.64 17.04
N LEU A 332 24.11 5.56 17.31
CA LEU A 332 24.82 6.60 18.06
C LEU A 332 25.03 7.87 17.22
N GLN A 333 25.14 7.76 15.90
CA GLN A 333 25.28 8.91 15.02
C GLN A 333 23.96 9.64 14.78
N SER A 334 22.83 8.94 14.82
CA SER A 334 21.49 9.55 14.67
C SER A 334 21.06 10.36 15.91
N ASP A 335 21.62 10.07 17.09
CA ASP A 335 21.33 10.78 18.35
C ASP A 335 22.29 11.98 18.61
N LEU A 336 23.29 12.23 17.74
CA LEU A 336 24.14 13.40 17.87
C LEU A 336 23.43 14.61 17.24
N PRO A 337 23.19 15.70 18.01
CA PRO A 337 22.70 16.93 17.43
C PRO A 337 23.68 17.39 16.36
N ILE A 338 23.17 17.75 15.19
CA ILE A 338 23.95 18.42 14.13
C ILE A 338 24.43 19.72 14.74
N ASP A 339 25.72 19.77 15.09
CA ASP A 339 26.37 20.97 15.55
C ASP A 339 26.42 21.95 14.37
N ASP A 340 25.52 22.92 14.41
CA ASP A 340 25.38 23.96 13.41
C ASP A 340 26.58 24.90 13.53
N GLN A 341 27.73 24.48 12.99
CA GLN A 341 28.92 25.30 12.84
C GLN A 341 28.79 26.22 11.63
N ASP A 342 27.79 27.10 11.64
CA ASP A 342 27.87 28.33 10.87
C ASP A 342 28.61 29.41 11.69
N GLY A 343 29.91 29.25 11.69
CA GLY A 343 30.82 30.36 12.06
C GLY A 343 30.70 31.48 11.03
N ARG A 344 30.06 32.59 11.41
CA ARG A 344 30.25 33.86 10.73
C ARG A 344 31.16 34.76 11.58
N PRO A 345 32.10 35.44 10.91
CA PRO A 345 32.94 36.45 11.55
C PRO A 345 32.16 37.69 11.95
#